data_882c816867fa5d52325616901fb56f8f
#
_entry.id   882c816867fa5d52325616901fb56f8f
#
_cell.length_a   1.000
_cell.length_b   1.000
_cell.length_c   1.000
_cell.angle_alpha   90.00
_cell.angle_beta   90.00
_cell.angle_gamma   90.00
#
_symmetry.space_group_name_H-M   'P 1'
#
loop_
_entity.id
_entity.type
_entity.pdbx_description
1 polymer ?
#
loop_
_entity_poly.entity_id
_entity_poly.type
_entity_poly.pdbx_seq_one_letter_code
_entity_poly.pdbx_strand_id
1 'polypeptide(L)'
;MTQAAPADTGVIRSVSLPGRRHLLIRREGPDDAPDVMALYDRMPAEELYCRFFTARRPPDLFVERMTRVHERGGAALVAVLSGGRGRSVLVGEASYELLGNGDGELGIAVDRTARGWLGPFLLDAILEQAAARGVPNIEAEVLMSNRRMLAVLRARGFVVVEHFLSPATLRVAVATTAGAVPSWAGRRDRPRVLVEIPGGQWQRVDALSRRGFQVLACPGPDRGGPPCGPLAGHRCPLAAGADVIVDAQPGDLGELLLAAHRRLHPDAALCAAGPDAASRVGAGRAAAVLPADDDEAARLLADLAGTGQE
;
A
#
# COMPACT_ATOMS: atom_id res chain seq x y z
N MET A 1 38.85 -25.88 16.85
CA MET A 1 38.24 -25.32 15.63
C MET A 1 36.74 -25.56 15.75
N THR A 2 36.03 -24.57 16.24
CA THR A 2 34.57 -24.60 16.42
C THR A 2 33.96 -24.28 15.08
N GLN A 3 33.33 -25.26 14.43
CA GLN A 3 32.60 -25.09 13.20
C GLN A 3 31.37 -24.23 13.54
N ALA A 4 31.34 -22.99 13.00
CA ALA A 4 30.17 -22.14 13.11
C ALA A 4 28.97 -22.91 12.51
N ALA A 5 27.89 -22.99 13.28
CA ALA A 5 26.63 -23.53 12.77
C ALA A 5 26.24 -22.77 11.49
N PRO A 6 25.72 -23.47 10.44
CA PRO A 6 25.27 -22.77 9.24
C PRO A 6 24.21 -21.77 9.67
N ALA A 7 24.42 -20.50 9.29
CA ALA A 7 23.45 -19.45 9.49
C ALA A 7 22.10 -19.96 8.98
N ASP A 8 21.07 -19.85 9.81
CA ASP A 8 19.69 -20.17 9.44
C ASP A 8 19.32 -19.33 8.21
N THR A 9 19.49 -19.91 7.03
CA THR A 9 19.29 -19.24 5.73
C THR A 9 17.83 -18.93 5.50
N GLY A 10 16.96 -19.16 6.49
CA GLY A 10 15.58 -18.73 6.55
C GLY A 10 14.85 -18.82 5.22
N VAL A 11 14.88 -20.01 4.57
CA VAL A 11 14.19 -20.24 3.29
C VAL A 11 12.70 -19.97 3.47
N ILE A 12 12.17 -19.02 2.70
CA ILE A 12 10.76 -18.67 2.69
C ILE A 12 10.02 -19.43 1.60
N ARG A 13 10.61 -19.46 0.39
CA ARG A 13 10.04 -20.16 -0.77
C ARG A 13 11.13 -20.79 -1.63
N SER A 14 10.80 -21.92 -2.23
CA SER A 14 11.66 -22.65 -3.14
C SER A 14 10.80 -23.14 -4.31
N VAL A 15 11.12 -22.71 -5.52
CA VAL A 15 10.30 -22.96 -6.72
C VAL A 15 11.16 -23.46 -7.86
N SER A 16 10.81 -24.65 -8.41
CA SER A 16 11.42 -25.13 -9.65
C SER A 16 10.79 -24.46 -10.85
N LEU A 17 11.63 -23.92 -11.73
CA LEU A 17 11.23 -23.22 -12.95
C LEU A 17 11.61 -24.05 -14.20
N PRO A 18 10.97 -23.80 -15.35
CA PRO A 18 11.34 -24.43 -16.61
C PRO A 18 12.82 -24.24 -16.95
N GLY A 19 13.43 -25.22 -17.63
CA GLY A 19 14.84 -25.16 -18.07
C GLY A 19 15.84 -25.47 -16.94
N ARG A 20 15.48 -26.27 -15.95
CA ARG A 20 16.32 -26.64 -14.80
C ARG A 20 16.79 -25.42 -14.00
N ARG A 21 15.98 -24.38 -13.96
CA ARG A 21 16.20 -23.23 -13.10
C ARG A 21 15.48 -23.43 -11.77
N HIS A 22 16.04 -22.82 -10.74
CA HIS A 22 15.47 -22.89 -9.40
C HIS A 22 15.49 -21.50 -8.77
N LEU A 23 14.34 -21.03 -8.30
CA LEU A 23 14.19 -19.79 -7.56
C LEU A 23 14.16 -20.11 -6.07
N LEU A 24 15.01 -19.44 -5.32
CA LEU A 24 15.04 -19.47 -3.87
C LEU A 24 14.74 -18.06 -3.35
N ILE A 25 13.68 -17.91 -2.54
CA ILE A 25 13.41 -16.69 -1.77
C ILE A 25 13.75 -16.99 -0.32
N ARG A 26 14.65 -16.21 0.25
CA ARG A 26 15.11 -16.38 1.64
C ARG A 26 15.31 -15.02 2.31
N ARG A 27 15.49 -15.04 3.63
CA ARG A 27 15.87 -13.84 4.36
C ARG A 27 17.19 -13.29 3.85
N GLU A 28 17.24 -11.97 3.76
CA GLU A 28 18.46 -11.23 3.47
C GLU A 28 19.32 -11.11 4.74
N GLY A 29 20.62 -11.24 4.58
CA GLY A 29 21.59 -11.09 5.65
C GLY A 29 22.77 -10.17 5.25
N PRO A 30 23.65 -9.84 6.18
CA PRO A 30 24.79 -8.95 5.91
C PRO A 30 25.71 -9.42 4.78
N ASP A 31 25.83 -10.75 4.60
CA ASP A 31 26.66 -11.34 3.55
C ASP A 31 26.08 -11.12 2.13
N ASP A 32 24.81 -10.74 2.03
CA ASP A 32 24.15 -10.46 0.75
C ASP A 32 24.44 -9.04 0.21
N ALA A 33 24.98 -8.15 1.03
CA ALA A 33 25.18 -6.75 0.63
C ALA A 33 25.93 -6.60 -0.71
N PRO A 34 27.01 -7.34 -1.01
CA PRO A 34 27.69 -7.25 -2.31
C PRO A 34 26.78 -7.67 -3.49
N ASP A 35 25.96 -8.71 -3.32
CA ASP A 35 25.07 -9.21 -4.39
C ASP A 35 23.87 -8.28 -4.58
N VAL A 36 23.34 -7.66 -3.53
CA VAL A 36 22.31 -6.62 -3.58
C VAL A 36 22.85 -5.38 -4.30
N MET A 37 24.07 -4.94 -3.98
CA MET A 37 24.72 -3.85 -4.70
C MET A 37 24.90 -4.18 -6.18
N ALA A 38 25.34 -5.40 -6.50
CA ALA A 38 25.47 -5.87 -7.87
C ALA A 38 24.11 -5.93 -8.61
N LEU A 39 22.99 -6.19 -7.91
CA LEU A 39 21.65 -6.06 -8.48
C LEU A 39 21.38 -4.60 -8.90
N TYR A 40 21.63 -3.63 -8.01
CA TYR A 40 21.40 -2.21 -8.30
C TYR A 40 22.33 -1.67 -9.40
N ASP A 41 23.58 -2.13 -9.46
CA ASP A 41 24.52 -1.75 -10.54
C ASP A 41 24.05 -2.22 -11.94
N ARG A 42 23.22 -3.26 -12.00
CA ARG A 42 22.60 -3.73 -13.25
C ARG A 42 21.30 -3.01 -13.62
N MET A 43 20.75 -2.19 -12.70
CA MET A 43 19.51 -1.48 -12.95
C MET A 43 19.75 -0.21 -13.77
N PRO A 44 18.96 0.04 -14.84
CA PRO A 44 18.98 1.33 -15.53
C PRO A 44 18.57 2.48 -14.62
N ALA A 45 19.02 3.70 -14.95
CA ALA A 45 18.73 4.91 -14.20
C ALA A 45 17.22 5.15 -13.93
N GLU A 46 16.38 4.82 -14.93
CA GLU A 46 14.91 4.94 -14.80
C GLU A 46 14.33 4.00 -13.72
N GLU A 47 14.93 2.83 -13.57
CA GLU A 47 14.49 1.83 -12.58
C GLU A 47 14.98 2.19 -11.18
N LEU A 48 16.22 2.69 -11.07
CA LEU A 48 16.73 3.26 -9.85
C LEU A 48 15.85 4.44 -9.39
N TYR A 49 15.42 5.28 -10.35
CA TYR A 49 14.50 6.37 -10.05
C TYR A 49 13.14 5.87 -9.55
N CYS A 50 12.61 4.79 -10.13
CA CYS A 50 11.37 4.17 -9.63
C CYS A 50 11.50 3.58 -8.22
N ARG A 51 12.70 3.19 -7.80
CA ARG A 51 12.95 2.55 -6.50
C ARG A 51 13.41 3.53 -5.42
N PHE A 52 14.25 4.50 -5.78
CA PHE A 52 14.95 5.39 -4.84
C PHE A 52 14.63 6.86 -5.04
N PHE A 53 13.79 7.23 -6.00
CA PHE A 53 13.52 8.62 -6.42
C PHE A 53 14.80 9.38 -6.81
N THR A 54 15.85 8.64 -7.14
CA THR A 54 17.11 9.13 -7.69
C THR A 54 17.60 8.18 -8.79
N ALA A 55 18.21 8.74 -9.83
CA ALA A 55 18.78 7.96 -10.93
C ALA A 55 20.14 7.31 -10.60
N ARG A 56 20.51 7.29 -9.33
CA ARG A 56 21.78 6.75 -8.83
C ARG A 56 21.50 5.57 -7.90
N ARG A 57 22.42 4.60 -7.88
CA ARG A 57 22.38 3.54 -6.86
C ARG A 57 22.50 4.12 -5.46
N PRO A 58 21.91 3.47 -4.45
CA PRO A 58 22.06 3.91 -3.06
C PRO A 58 23.53 3.77 -2.60
N PRO A 59 23.95 4.51 -1.56
CA PRO A 59 25.23 4.31 -0.91
C PRO A 59 25.34 2.90 -0.30
N ASP A 60 26.56 2.38 -0.21
CA ASP A 60 26.84 1.06 0.40
C ASP A 60 26.28 0.96 1.83
N LEU A 61 26.42 2.03 2.62
CA LEU A 61 25.87 2.11 3.98
C LEU A 61 24.35 1.92 4.02
N PHE A 62 23.62 2.36 2.99
CA PHE A 62 22.16 2.11 2.90
C PHE A 62 21.89 0.62 2.77
N VAL A 63 22.61 -0.08 1.89
CA VAL A 63 22.44 -1.52 1.69
C VAL A 63 22.83 -2.30 2.95
N GLU A 64 23.98 -1.99 3.56
CA GLU A 64 24.39 -2.58 4.84
C GLU A 64 23.34 -2.40 5.94
N ARG A 65 22.70 -1.25 5.99
CA ARG A 65 21.59 -0.98 6.92
C ARG A 65 20.36 -1.83 6.59
N MET A 66 20.04 -2.01 5.31
CA MET A 66 18.86 -2.79 4.88
C MET A 66 19.05 -4.28 5.14
N THR A 67 20.25 -4.85 4.97
CA THR A 67 20.53 -6.26 5.32
C THR A 67 20.34 -6.56 6.82
N ARG A 68 20.30 -5.52 7.66
CA ARG A 68 20.06 -5.59 9.11
C ARG A 68 18.71 -5.01 9.53
N VAL A 69 17.77 -4.85 8.60
CA VAL A 69 16.47 -4.23 8.91
C VAL A 69 15.68 -5.00 9.97
N HIS A 70 15.92 -6.30 10.11
CA HIS A 70 15.29 -7.16 11.11
C HIS A 70 15.61 -6.74 12.56
N GLU A 71 16.77 -6.13 12.80
CA GLU A 71 17.16 -5.57 14.12
C GLU A 71 16.27 -4.40 14.54
N ARG A 72 15.57 -3.78 13.59
CA ARG A 72 14.63 -2.67 13.77
C ARG A 72 13.17 -3.07 13.58
N GLY A 73 12.87 -4.38 13.66
CA GLY A 73 11.52 -4.92 13.53
C GLY A 73 11.00 -5.09 12.09
N GLY A 74 11.77 -4.68 11.09
CA GLY A 74 11.46 -4.86 9.68
C GLY A 74 11.78 -6.27 9.16
N ALA A 75 11.70 -6.46 7.85
CA ALA A 75 12.20 -7.65 7.17
C ALA A 75 12.78 -7.32 5.80
N ALA A 76 13.74 -8.13 5.38
CA ALA A 76 14.29 -8.10 4.02
C ALA A 76 14.44 -9.52 3.48
N LEU A 77 14.15 -9.68 2.20
CA LEU A 77 14.18 -10.94 1.45
C LEU A 77 14.99 -10.73 0.18
N VAL A 78 15.73 -11.76 -0.20
CA VAL A 78 16.41 -11.85 -1.49
C VAL A 78 15.85 -13.01 -2.32
N ALA A 79 15.78 -12.82 -3.62
CA ALA A 79 15.44 -13.83 -4.60
C ALA A 79 16.68 -14.23 -5.39
N VAL A 80 17.09 -15.50 -5.24
CA VAL A 80 18.27 -16.06 -5.90
C VAL A 80 17.82 -17.05 -6.97
N LEU A 81 18.25 -16.82 -8.20
CA LEU A 81 17.97 -17.70 -9.33
C LEU A 81 19.21 -18.54 -9.65
N SER A 82 19.05 -19.85 -9.54
CA SER A 82 20.08 -20.82 -9.95
C SER A 82 19.76 -21.36 -11.33
N GLY A 83 20.76 -21.45 -12.21
CA GLY A 83 20.66 -22.09 -13.52
C GLY A 83 21.27 -23.47 -13.56
N GLY A 84 20.98 -24.28 -14.59
CA GLY A 84 21.45 -25.66 -14.78
C GLY A 84 22.97 -25.82 -14.86
N ARG A 85 23.76 -24.77 -14.78
CA ARG A 85 25.25 -24.76 -14.74
C ARG A 85 25.80 -24.35 -13.38
N GLY A 86 24.99 -24.39 -12.32
CA GLY A 86 25.44 -24.18 -10.93
C GLY A 86 25.75 -22.74 -10.51
N ARG A 87 25.53 -21.75 -11.39
CA ARG A 87 25.75 -20.34 -11.06
C ARG A 87 24.46 -19.73 -10.52
N SER A 88 24.51 -19.23 -9.29
CA SER A 88 23.39 -18.52 -8.65
C SER A 88 23.58 -17.02 -8.81
N VAL A 89 22.49 -16.30 -9.08
CA VAL A 89 22.48 -14.83 -9.22
C VAL A 89 21.32 -14.28 -8.42
N LEU A 90 21.55 -13.25 -7.64
CA LEU A 90 20.51 -12.48 -6.96
C LEU A 90 19.77 -11.66 -8.03
N VAL A 91 18.46 -11.93 -8.16
CA VAL A 91 17.59 -11.36 -9.21
C VAL A 91 16.47 -10.48 -8.65
N GLY A 92 16.40 -10.31 -7.36
CA GLY A 92 15.45 -9.38 -6.73
C GLY A 92 15.62 -9.31 -5.23
N GLU A 93 15.18 -8.19 -4.67
CA GLU A 93 15.06 -7.98 -3.23
C GLU A 93 13.70 -7.35 -2.90
N ALA A 94 13.20 -7.60 -1.68
CA ALA A 94 12.06 -6.92 -1.12
C ALA A 94 12.27 -6.72 0.37
N SER A 95 11.95 -5.54 0.86
CA SER A 95 12.12 -5.19 2.26
C SER A 95 10.99 -4.30 2.76
N TYR A 96 10.77 -4.27 4.08
CA TYR A 96 10.04 -3.20 4.72
C TYR A 96 10.73 -2.73 6.00
N GLU A 97 10.64 -1.44 6.28
CA GLU A 97 10.96 -0.84 7.58
C GLU A 97 9.66 -0.46 8.29
N LEU A 98 9.67 -0.51 9.63
CA LEU A 98 8.50 -0.08 10.40
C LEU A 98 8.39 1.44 10.41
N LEU A 99 7.18 1.93 10.13
CA LEU A 99 6.80 3.32 10.29
C LEU A 99 6.34 3.61 11.73
N GLY A 100 6.36 4.88 12.12
CA GLY A 100 5.91 5.30 13.45
C GLY A 100 4.43 5.04 13.75
N ASN A 101 3.61 4.79 12.72
CA ASN A 101 2.19 4.44 12.83
C ASN A 101 1.95 2.92 13.00
N GLY A 102 2.98 2.09 12.94
CA GLY A 102 2.91 0.64 13.05
C GLY A 102 2.75 -0.11 11.73
N ASP A 103 2.59 0.58 10.61
CA ASP A 103 2.66 0.01 9.26
C ASP A 103 4.12 -0.21 8.83
N GLY A 104 4.33 -0.88 7.72
CA GLY A 104 5.66 -1.04 7.13
C GLY A 104 5.78 -0.25 5.83
N GLU A 105 6.96 0.31 5.55
CA GLU A 105 7.28 0.96 4.27
C GLU A 105 8.00 -0.01 3.34
N LEU A 106 7.43 -0.26 2.15
CA LEU A 106 7.89 -1.23 1.15
C LEU A 106 9.04 -0.70 0.31
N GLY A 107 10.08 -1.50 0.18
CA GLY A 107 11.04 -1.43 -0.90
C GLY A 107 11.05 -2.72 -1.71
N ILE A 108 11.06 -2.64 -3.04
CA ILE A 108 11.17 -3.81 -3.92
C ILE A 108 11.96 -3.47 -5.18
N ALA A 109 12.91 -4.33 -5.54
CA ALA A 109 13.64 -4.27 -6.79
C ALA A 109 13.73 -5.65 -7.45
N VAL A 110 13.62 -5.69 -8.78
CA VAL A 110 13.65 -6.92 -9.57
C VAL A 110 14.51 -6.72 -10.81
N ASP A 111 15.47 -7.62 -11.00
CA ASP A 111 16.34 -7.66 -12.20
C ASP A 111 15.49 -7.79 -13.49
N ARG A 112 15.94 -7.16 -14.57
CA ARG A 112 15.23 -7.17 -15.87
C ARG A 112 14.92 -8.59 -16.37
N THR A 113 15.79 -9.55 -16.11
CA THR A 113 15.63 -10.95 -16.53
C THR A 113 14.52 -11.69 -15.80
N ALA A 114 14.11 -11.20 -14.62
CA ALA A 114 13.05 -11.78 -13.81
C ALA A 114 11.77 -10.94 -13.78
N ARG A 115 11.73 -9.85 -14.56
CA ARG A 115 10.58 -8.94 -14.62
C ARG A 115 9.35 -9.60 -15.20
N GLY A 116 8.19 -9.13 -14.77
CA GLY A 116 6.88 -9.61 -15.22
C GLY A 116 6.34 -10.79 -14.43
N TRP A 117 7.19 -11.52 -13.71
CA TRP A 117 6.75 -12.66 -12.92
C TRP A 117 7.23 -12.64 -11.45
N LEU A 118 8.47 -12.19 -11.15
CA LEU A 118 9.05 -12.27 -9.81
C LEU A 118 8.45 -11.26 -8.82
N GLY A 119 8.10 -10.06 -9.28
CA GLY A 119 7.57 -8.99 -8.40
C GLY A 119 6.38 -9.41 -7.55
N PRO A 120 5.31 -10.03 -8.10
CA PRO A 120 4.20 -10.55 -7.30
C PRO A 120 4.62 -11.57 -6.25
N PHE A 121 5.56 -12.48 -6.57
CA PHE A 121 6.05 -13.49 -5.63
C PHE A 121 6.82 -12.88 -4.47
N LEU A 122 7.66 -11.87 -4.74
CA LEU A 122 8.39 -11.14 -3.71
C LEU A 122 7.45 -10.32 -2.84
N LEU A 123 6.48 -9.65 -3.45
CA LEU A 123 5.47 -8.90 -2.69
C LEU A 123 4.70 -9.84 -1.76
N ASP A 124 4.22 -10.99 -2.25
CA ASP A 124 3.52 -11.95 -1.39
C ASP A 124 4.37 -12.43 -0.24
N ALA A 125 5.64 -12.78 -0.52
CA ALA A 125 6.55 -13.27 0.50
C ALA A 125 6.83 -12.22 1.59
N ILE A 126 7.00 -10.94 1.22
CA ILE A 126 7.27 -9.88 2.20
C ILE A 126 6.01 -9.51 2.99
N LEU A 127 4.83 -9.52 2.36
CA LEU A 127 3.55 -9.33 3.06
C LEU A 127 3.31 -10.44 4.12
N GLU A 128 3.59 -11.69 3.79
CA GLU A 128 3.51 -12.80 4.74
C GLU A 128 4.46 -12.62 5.93
N GLN A 129 5.70 -12.13 5.67
CA GLN A 129 6.64 -11.83 6.75
C GLN A 129 6.16 -10.69 7.65
N ALA A 130 5.51 -9.68 7.08
CA ALA A 130 4.92 -8.57 7.80
C ALA A 130 3.70 -9.04 8.64
N ALA A 131 2.80 -9.80 8.05
CA ALA A 131 1.64 -10.39 8.74
C ALA A 131 2.06 -11.26 9.94
N ALA A 132 3.08 -12.11 9.76
CA ALA A 132 3.62 -12.96 10.84
C ALA A 132 4.20 -12.16 12.01
N ARG A 133 4.54 -10.89 11.81
CA ARG A 133 5.03 -9.96 12.84
C ARG A 133 3.96 -9.01 13.37
N GLY A 134 2.69 -9.18 12.93
CA GLY A 134 1.58 -8.34 13.37
C GLY A 134 1.55 -6.95 12.73
N VAL A 135 2.29 -6.72 11.66
CA VAL A 135 2.22 -5.47 10.88
C VAL A 135 0.93 -5.50 10.05
N PRO A 136 0.00 -4.57 10.24
CA PRO A 136 -1.33 -4.67 9.63
C PRO A 136 -1.33 -4.32 8.14
N ASN A 137 -0.56 -3.29 7.75
CA ASN A 137 -0.46 -2.85 6.37
C ASN A 137 0.98 -2.63 5.95
N ILE A 138 1.21 -2.66 4.65
CA ILE A 138 2.45 -2.19 4.02
C ILE A 138 2.10 -0.98 3.16
N GLU A 139 2.75 0.14 3.41
CA GLU A 139 2.69 1.33 2.59
C GLU A 139 3.78 1.31 1.51
N ALA A 140 3.48 1.89 0.37
CA ALA A 140 4.45 2.07 -0.71
C ALA A 140 4.26 3.45 -1.34
N GLU A 141 5.33 4.21 -1.48
CA GLU A 141 5.35 5.40 -2.32
C GLU A 141 5.72 5.01 -3.75
N VAL A 142 4.83 5.29 -4.70
CA VAL A 142 4.94 4.82 -6.07
C VAL A 142 4.74 5.96 -7.06
N LEU A 143 5.68 6.15 -7.98
CA LEU A 143 5.48 7.06 -9.11
C LEU A 143 4.23 6.69 -9.90
N MET A 144 3.39 7.66 -10.23
CA MET A 144 2.18 7.44 -11.04
C MET A 144 2.50 6.88 -12.44
N SER A 145 3.71 7.14 -12.94
CA SER A 145 4.23 6.55 -14.17
C SER A 145 4.62 5.07 -14.04
N ASN A 146 4.89 4.58 -12.83
CA ASN A 146 5.23 3.18 -12.57
C ASN A 146 3.97 2.29 -12.55
N ARG A 147 3.30 2.20 -13.71
CA ARG A 147 2.05 1.44 -13.88
C ARG A 147 2.19 -0.03 -13.52
N ARG A 148 3.39 -0.60 -13.64
CA ARG A 148 3.65 -2.02 -13.29
C ARG A 148 3.52 -2.23 -11.79
N MET A 149 4.18 -1.40 -10.98
CA MET A 149 4.08 -1.50 -9.52
C MET A 149 2.67 -1.22 -9.03
N LEU A 150 2.02 -0.18 -9.58
CA LEU A 150 0.62 0.11 -9.27
C LEU A 150 -0.31 -1.06 -9.61
N ALA A 151 -0.08 -1.77 -10.72
CA ALA A 151 -0.86 -2.96 -11.07
C ALA A 151 -0.64 -4.12 -10.09
N VAL A 152 0.59 -4.36 -9.65
CA VAL A 152 0.92 -5.39 -8.66
C VAL A 152 0.25 -5.09 -7.31
N LEU A 153 0.31 -3.84 -6.84
CA LEU A 153 -0.35 -3.41 -5.60
C LEU A 153 -1.87 -3.42 -5.73
N ARG A 154 -2.42 -3.00 -6.88
CA ARG A 154 -3.87 -3.04 -7.14
C ARG A 154 -4.41 -4.46 -7.05
N ALA A 155 -3.69 -5.46 -7.53
CA ALA A 155 -4.08 -6.86 -7.41
C ALA A 155 -4.18 -7.34 -5.94
N ARG A 156 -3.67 -6.56 -4.98
CA ARG A 156 -3.80 -6.80 -3.53
C ARG A 156 -4.87 -5.94 -2.87
N GLY A 157 -5.50 -5.01 -3.62
CA GLY A 157 -6.55 -4.13 -3.11
C GLY A 157 -6.02 -3.00 -2.26
N PHE A 158 -5.32 -2.04 -2.88
CA PHE A 158 -4.78 -0.90 -2.17
C PHE A 158 -5.83 0.18 -1.87
N VAL A 159 -5.52 1.02 -0.88
CA VAL A 159 -6.11 2.35 -0.69
C VAL A 159 -5.03 3.41 -0.83
N VAL A 160 -5.41 4.61 -1.26
CA VAL A 160 -4.48 5.76 -1.34
C VAL A 160 -4.48 6.48 0.01
N VAL A 161 -3.29 6.60 0.58
CA VAL A 161 -3.02 7.28 1.85
C VAL A 161 -2.64 8.74 1.61
N GLU A 162 -1.89 9.00 0.55
CA GLU A 162 -1.38 10.34 0.21
C GLU A 162 -1.14 10.45 -1.30
N HIS A 163 -1.27 11.67 -1.83
CA HIS A 163 -1.04 11.98 -3.23
C HIS A 163 -0.12 13.19 -3.35
N PHE A 164 1.10 12.98 -3.86
CA PHE A 164 2.07 14.05 -4.06
C PHE A 164 2.05 14.54 -5.51
N LEU A 165 2.06 15.84 -5.69
CA LEU A 165 2.03 16.46 -7.02
C LEU A 165 3.42 16.54 -7.66
N SER A 166 4.48 16.60 -6.85
CA SER A 166 5.86 16.71 -7.36
C SER A 166 6.86 16.01 -6.42
N PRO A 167 7.50 14.90 -6.86
CA PRO A 167 7.15 14.15 -8.07
C PRO A 167 5.73 13.58 -7.99
N ALA A 168 5.10 13.31 -9.14
CA ALA A 168 3.76 12.73 -9.16
C ALA A 168 3.78 11.29 -8.62
N THR A 169 3.57 11.13 -7.32
CA THR A 169 3.57 9.86 -6.61
C THR A 169 2.26 9.63 -5.86
N LEU A 170 1.96 8.38 -5.63
CA LEU A 170 0.91 7.94 -4.70
C LEU A 170 1.57 7.18 -3.56
N ARG A 171 1.24 7.52 -2.33
CA ARG A 171 1.45 6.63 -1.19
C ARG A 171 0.20 5.78 -1.05
N VAL A 172 0.37 4.48 -1.16
CA VAL A 172 -0.72 3.50 -1.11
C VAL A 172 -0.45 2.49 0.00
N ALA A 173 -1.51 1.99 0.62
CA ALA A 173 -1.44 0.92 1.60
C ALA A 173 -2.13 -0.34 1.09
N VAL A 174 -1.52 -1.50 1.34
CA VAL A 174 -2.10 -2.82 1.13
C VAL A 174 -2.12 -3.58 2.45
N ALA A 175 -3.17 -4.38 2.69
CA ALA A 175 -3.20 -5.25 3.86
C ALA A 175 -2.16 -6.37 3.73
N THR A 176 -1.51 -6.71 4.85
CA THR A 176 -0.54 -7.82 4.89
C THR A 176 -1.22 -9.18 4.84
N THR A 177 -2.44 -9.28 5.37
CA THR A 177 -3.26 -10.50 5.29
C THR A 177 -3.91 -10.61 3.91
N ALA A 178 -3.69 -11.73 3.25
CA ALA A 178 -4.27 -11.99 1.93
C ALA A 178 -5.81 -11.92 1.97
N GLY A 179 -6.39 -11.23 1.00
CA GLY A 179 -7.84 -11.04 0.87
C GLY A 179 -8.45 -10.04 1.84
N ALA A 180 -7.67 -9.45 2.76
CA ALA A 180 -8.12 -8.37 3.62
C ALA A 180 -8.10 -7.01 2.92
N VAL A 181 -8.80 -6.04 3.49
CA VAL A 181 -8.65 -4.63 3.15
C VAL A 181 -7.69 -3.97 4.14
N PRO A 182 -6.95 -2.91 3.74
CA PRO A 182 -6.12 -2.16 4.67
C PRO A 182 -6.92 -1.65 5.87
N SER A 183 -6.28 -1.62 7.02
CA SER A 183 -6.85 -1.02 8.23
C SER A 183 -6.40 0.42 8.39
N TRP A 184 -7.10 1.18 9.24
CA TRP A 184 -6.65 2.50 9.66
C TRP A 184 -5.35 2.39 10.47
N ALA A 185 -4.31 3.07 10.03
CA ALA A 185 -3.03 3.09 10.72
C ALA A 185 -3.05 3.98 11.96
N GLY A 186 -2.19 3.66 12.94
CA GLY A 186 -1.94 4.50 14.09
C GLY A 186 -3.11 4.64 15.07
N ARG A 187 -2.96 5.63 15.98
CA ARG A 187 -3.96 5.91 17.02
C ARG A 187 -5.13 6.72 16.45
N ARG A 188 -6.30 6.59 17.07
CA ARG A 188 -7.48 7.39 16.74
C ARG A 188 -7.40 8.77 17.44
N ASP A 189 -6.46 9.60 17.02
CA ASP A 189 -6.21 10.96 17.53
C ASP A 189 -6.70 12.05 16.57
N ARG A 190 -7.18 11.65 15.38
CA ARG A 190 -7.71 12.53 14.34
C ARG A 190 -9.00 11.98 13.77
N PRO A 191 -9.91 12.85 13.30
CA PRO A 191 -11.10 12.39 12.56
C PRO A 191 -10.71 11.60 11.30
N ARG A 192 -11.38 10.48 11.08
CA ARG A 192 -11.12 9.55 9.98
C ARG A 192 -12.13 9.74 8.86
N VAL A 193 -11.64 10.09 7.69
CA VAL A 193 -12.44 10.32 6.50
C VAL A 193 -12.12 9.26 5.44
N LEU A 194 -13.07 8.39 5.17
CA LEU A 194 -13.00 7.47 4.04
C LEU A 194 -13.58 8.14 2.81
N VAL A 195 -12.82 8.18 1.72
CA VAL A 195 -13.29 8.71 0.43
C VAL A 195 -13.42 7.57 -0.56
N GLU A 196 -14.57 7.37 -1.14
CA GLU A 196 -14.81 6.38 -2.19
C GLU A 196 -14.84 7.09 -3.54
N ILE A 197 -13.79 6.91 -4.33
CA ILE A 197 -13.60 7.59 -5.61
C ILE A 197 -12.99 6.65 -6.66
N PRO A 198 -13.41 6.71 -7.94
CA PRO A 198 -12.84 5.89 -9.00
C PRO A 198 -11.31 5.96 -9.04
N GLY A 199 -10.66 4.79 -9.03
CA GLY A 199 -9.19 4.69 -9.04
C GLY A 199 -8.49 5.11 -7.75
N GLY A 200 -9.21 5.56 -6.72
CA GLY A 200 -8.64 6.00 -5.44
C GLY A 200 -7.83 7.32 -5.52
N GLN A 201 -7.82 8.00 -6.65
CA GLN A 201 -7.03 9.21 -6.86
C GLN A 201 -7.85 10.45 -6.51
N TRP A 202 -7.63 11.00 -5.34
CA TRP A 202 -8.29 12.20 -4.88
C TRP A 202 -7.28 13.26 -4.46
N GLN A 203 -7.15 14.30 -5.27
CA GLN A 203 -6.14 15.38 -5.08
C GLN A 203 -6.28 16.13 -3.74
N ARG A 204 -7.44 16.02 -3.08
CA ARG A 204 -7.73 16.71 -1.81
C ARG A 204 -7.27 15.92 -0.58
N VAL A 205 -6.75 14.69 -0.74
CA VAL A 205 -6.24 13.89 0.38
C VAL A 205 -5.24 14.69 1.20
N ASP A 206 -4.22 15.27 0.54
CA ASP A 206 -3.17 16.04 1.21
C ASP A 206 -3.69 17.31 1.87
N ALA A 207 -4.63 17.99 1.20
CA ALA A 207 -5.20 19.22 1.72
C ALA A 207 -5.95 18.99 3.04
N LEU A 208 -6.73 17.92 3.12
CA LEU A 208 -7.45 17.54 4.33
C LEU A 208 -6.52 16.94 5.39
N SER A 209 -5.51 16.17 4.98
CA SER A 209 -4.51 15.62 5.91
C SER A 209 -3.75 16.72 6.65
N ARG A 210 -3.37 17.80 5.95
CA ARG A 210 -2.74 18.99 6.56
C ARG A 210 -3.68 19.75 7.50
N ARG A 211 -4.98 19.61 7.33
CA ARG A 211 -6.02 20.20 8.20
C ARG A 211 -6.40 19.30 9.38
N GLY A 212 -5.63 18.24 9.63
CA GLY A 212 -5.77 17.41 10.82
C GLY A 212 -6.64 16.17 10.64
N PHE A 213 -7.08 15.82 9.44
CA PHE A 213 -7.82 14.58 9.18
C PHE A 213 -6.87 13.41 8.87
N GLN A 214 -7.28 12.20 9.22
CA GLN A 214 -6.73 10.98 8.66
C GLN A 214 -7.61 10.59 7.46
N VAL A 215 -7.07 10.65 6.24
CA VAL A 215 -7.84 10.43 5.01
C VAL A 215 -7.34 9.17 4.31
N LEU A 216 -8.27 8.30 3.93
CA LEU A 216 -7.99 7.18 3.04
C LEU A 216 -8.90 7.25 1.81
N ALA A 217 -8.32 7.20 0.62
CA ALA A 217 -9.08 7.16 -0.61
C ALA A 217 -9.16 5.72 -1.15
N CYS A 218 -10.38 5.17 -1.09
CA CYS A 218 -10.69 3.82 -1.60
C CYS A 218 -11.18 3.90 -3.04
N PRO A 219 -10.65 3.11 -3.98
CA PRO A 219 -11.17 3.05 -5.35
C PRO A 219 -12.56 2.39 -5.45
N GLY A 220 -13.18 2.04 -4.34
CA GLY A 220 -14.47 1.34 -4.33
C GLY A 220 -14.35 -0.10 -4.87
N PRO A 221 -15.34 -0.58 -5.65
CA PRO A 221 -15.31 -1.94 -6.18
C PRO A 221 -14.16 -2.21 -7.17
N ASP A 222 -13.60 -1.15 -7.78
CA ASP A 222 -12.54 -1.26 -8.81
C ASP A 222 -11.13 -1.37 -8.24
N ARG A 223 -10.96 -1.65 -6.96
CA ARG A 223 -9.62 -1.71 -6.34
C ARG A 223 -8.78 -2.91 -6.78
N GLY A 224 -9.38 -3.87 -7.53
CA GLY A 224 -8.67 -5.02 -8.09
C GLY A 224 -8.27 -6.11 -7.08
N GLY A 225 -8.65 -5.93 -5.82
CA GLY A 225 -8.42 -6.87 -4.72
C GLY A 225 -9.70 -7.59 -4.27
N PRO A 226 -9.90 -7.79 -2.95
CA PRO A 226 -11.09 -8.42 -2.40
C PRO A 226 -12.38 -7.71 -2.85
N PRO A 227 -13.49 -8.43 -3.00
CA PRO A 227 -14.79 -7.82 -3.34
C PRO A 227 -15.15 -6.67 -2.40
N CYS A 228 -15.86 -5.66 -2.91
CA CYS A 228 -16.37 -4.57 -2.10
C CYS A 228 -17.39 -5.10 -1.09
N GLY A 229 -17.02 -5.07 0.21
CA GLY A 229 -17.85 -5.59 1.29
C GLY A 229 -19.26 -4.99 1.32
N PRO A 230 -19.44 -3.65 1.31
CA PRO A 230 -20.75 -3.01 1.29
C PRO A 230 -21.67 -3.47 0.17
N LEU A 231 -21.15 -3.59 -1.05
CA LEU A 231 -21.93 -4.08 -2.19
C LEU A 231 -22.28 -5.57 -2.07
N ALA A 232 -21.43 -6.34 -1.39
CA ALA A 232 -21.70 -7.75 -1.09
C ALA A 232 -22.58 -7.95 0.17
N GLY A 233 -23.03 -6.88 0.81
CA GLY A 233 -23.85 -6.93 2.02
C GLY A 233 -23.08 -7.14 3.33
N HIS A 234 -21.77 -6.98 3.31
CA HIS A 234 -20.88 -7.14 4.45
C HIS A 234 -20.31 -5.81 4.94
N ARG A 235 -19.99 -5.73 6.24
CA ARG A 235 -19.29 -4.56 6.80
C ARG A 235 -17.89 -4.43 6.19
N CYS A 236 -17.52 -3.20 5.85
CA CYS A 236 -16.15 -2.85 5.45
C CYS A 236 -15.36 -2.33 6.66
N PRO A 237 -14.20 -2.90 7.00
CA PRO A 237 -13.39 -2.44 8.13
C PRO A 237 -12.96 -0.96 8.02
N LEU A 238 -12.72 -0.47 6.79
CA LEU A 238 -12.40 0.95 6.55
C LEU A 238 -13.60 1.83 6.90
N ALA A 239 -14.79 1.49 6.41
CA ALA A 239 -16.02 2.24 6.67
C ALA A 239 -16.43 2.14 8.15
N ALA A 240 -16.24 0.99 8.79
CA ALA A 240 -16.52 0.81 10.21
C ALA A 240 -15.58 1.63 11.13
N GLY A 241 -14.39 1.96 10.65
CA GLY A 241 -13.43 2.79 11.38
C GLY A 241 -13.46 4.27 11.00
N ALA A 242 -14.26 4.69 10.03
CA ALA A 242 -14.40 6.06 9.59
C ALA A 242 -15.44 6.82 10.43
N ASP A 243 -15.19 8.10 10.68
CA ASP A 243 -16.16 9.03 11.26
C ASP A 243 -17.06 9.61 10.16
N VAL A 244 -16.46 9.88 8.99
CA VAL A 244 -17.18 10.35 7.80
C VAL A 244 -16.81 9.49 6.59
N ILE A 245 -17.81 9.13 5.79
CA ILE A 245 -17.65 8.49 4.49
C ILE A 245 -18.08 9.49 3.41
N VAL A 246 -17.15 9.84 2.53
CA VAL A 246 -17.38 10.71 1.37
C VAL A 246 -17.52 9.84 0.14
N ASP A 247 -18.70 9.75 -0.43
CA ASP A 247 -18.92 9.07 -1.71
C ASP A 247 -18.75 10.05 -2.87
N ALA A 248 -17.76 9.78 -3.71
CA ALA A 248 -17.46 10.48 -4.96
C ALA A 248 -17.55 9.54 -6.17
N GLN A 249 -18.20 8.38 -6.04
CA GLN A 249 -18.44 7.48 -7.15
C GLN A 249 -19.55 8.04 -8.06
N PRO A 250 -19.42 7.96 -9.39
CA PRO A 250 -20.42 8.49 -10.31
C PRO A 250 -21.66 7.57 -10.42
N GLY A 251 -22.78 8.17 -10.77
CA GLY A 251 -24.00 7.48 -11.17
C GLY A 251 -24.57 6.53 -10.11
N ASP A 252 -25.19 5.46 -10.56
CA ASP A 252 -25.91 4.48 -9.72
C ASP A 252 -25.00 3.78 -8.70
N LEU A 253 -23.71 3.65 -8.99
CA LEU A 253 -22.75 3.02 -8.09
C LEU A 253 -22.65 3.78 -6.77
N GLY A 254 -22.53 5.11 -6.81
CA GLY A 254 -22.50 5.94 -5.60
C GLY A 254 -23.81 5.82 -4.80
N GLU A 255 -24.95 5.75 -5.47
CA GLU A 255 -26.23 5.54 -4.79
C GLU A 255 -26.29 4.19 -4.06
N LEU A 256 -25.81 3.13 -4.70
CA LEU A 256 -25.76 1.79 -4.11
C LEU A 256 -24.82 1.74 -2.90
N LEU A 257 -23.64 2.39 -2.99
CA LEU A 257 -22.69 2.48 -1.89
C LEU A 257 -23.25 3.27 -0.71
N LEU A 258 -23.81 4.46 -0.92
CA LEU A 258 -24.45 5.23 0.14
C LEU A 258 -25.57 4.48 0.84
N ALA A 259 -26.42 3.78 0.07
CA ALA A 259 -27.48 2.94 0.64
C ALA A 259 -26.94 1.78 1.46
N ALA A 260 -25.84 1.15 0.99
CA ALA A 260 -25.18 0.07 1.70
C ALA A 260 -24.52 0.58 2.99
N HIS A 261 -23.81 1.71 2.94
CA HIS A 261 -23.17 2.30 4.12
C HIS A 261 -24.18 2.72 5.18
N ARG A 262 -25.27 3.36 4.79
CA ARG A 262 -26.35 3.70 5.74
C ARG A 262 -26.83 2.50 6.53
N ARG A 263 -26.97 1.35 5.89
CA ARG A 263 -27.44 0.11 6.52
C ARG A 263 -26.37 -0.56 7.35
N LEU A 264 -25.12 -0.59 6.87
CA LEU A 264 -24.06 -1.40 7.45
C LEU A 264 -23.17 -0.61 8.41
N HIS A 265 -23.09 0.71 8.25
CA HIS A 265 -22.23 1.63 9.02
C HIS A 265 -23.03 2.84 9.50
N PRO A 266 -24.08 2.65 10.35
CA PRO A 266 -24.96 3.75 10.76
C PRO A 266 -24.26 4.81 11.60
N ASP A 267 -23.11 4.48 12.21
CA ASP A 267 -22.35 5.40 13.06
C ASP A 267 -21.48 6.39 12.27
N ALA A 268 -21.24 6.13 10.98
CA ALA A 268 -20.48 7.02 10.12
C ALA A 268 -21.40 8.05 9.44
N ALA A 269 -21.02 9.31 9.46
CA ALA A 269 -21.71 10.34 8.69
C ALA A 269 -21.46 10.14 7.19
N LEU A 270 -22.50 10.29 6.37
CA LEU A 270 -22.41 10.12 4.92
C LEU A 270 -22.43 11.48 4.23
N CYS A 271 -21.41 11.75 3.43
CA CYS A 271 -21.27 12.96 2.62
C CYS A 271 -21.16 12.57 1.14
N ALA A 272 -21.75 13.35 0.25
CA ALA A 272 -21.65 13.14 -1.19
C ALA A 272 -20.72 14.17 -1.82
N ALA A 273 -19.93 13.76 -2.82
CA ALA A 273 -19.08 14.63 -3.61
C ALA A 273 -19.27 14.38 -5.12
N GLY A 274 -18.91 15.36 -5.94
CA GLY A 274 -19.03 15.25 -7.41
C GLY A 274 -20.34 15.79 -7.97
N PRO A 275 -20.54 15.61 -9.28
CA PRO A 275 -21.66 16.27 -10.01
C PRO A 275 -23.05 15.88 -9.52
N ASP A 276 -23.22 14.65 -9.08
CA ASP A 276 -24.52 14.11 -8.65
C ASP A 276 -24.80 14.31 -7.14
N ALA A 277 -23.91 14.97 -6.42
CA ALA A 277 -23.94 15.05 -4.96
C ALA A 277 -25.22 15.72 -4.42
N ALA A 278 -25.67 16.82 -5.06
CA ALA A 278 -26.87 17.54 -4.65
C ALA A 278 -28.14 16.65 -4.76
N SER A 279 -28.24 15.82 -5.80
CA SER A 279 -29.34 14.87 -5.97
C SER A 279 -29.39 13.84 -4.85
N ARG A 280 -28.24 13.34 -4.44
CA ARG A 280 -28.10 12.34 -3.36
C ARG A 280 -28.49 12.89 -1.99
N VAL A 281 -28.17 14.15 -1.71
CA VAL A 281 -28.65 14.84 -0.50
C VAL A 281 -30.14 15.08 -0.57
N GLY A 282 -30.67 15.57 -1.71
CA GLY A 282 -32.10 15.77 -1.92
C GLY A 282 -32.91 14.48 -1.79
N ALA A 283 -32.36 13.34 -2.18
CA ALA A 283 -32.97 12.01 -1.97
C ALA A 283 -32.79 11.47 -0.53
N GLY A 284 -32.19 12.24 0.37
CA GLY A 284 -31.93 11.85 1.75
C GLY A 284 -30.88 10.73 1.87
N ARG A 285 -30.01 10.53 0.89
CA ARG A 285 -29.00 9.46 0.87
C ARG A 285 -27.68 9.85 1.48
N ALA A 286 -27.37 11.16 1.50
CA ALA A 286 -26.23 11.74 2.21
C ALA A 286 -26.70 12.89 3.09
N ALA A 287 -25.96 13.20 4.15
CA ALA A 287 -26.25 14.30 5.06
C ALA A 287 -25.91 15.66 4.46
N ALA A 288 -24.86 15.72 3.63
CA ALA A 288 -24.37 16.95 3.05
C ALA A 288 -23.65 16.72 1.69
N VAL A 289 -23.50 17.81 0.94
CA VAL A 289 -22.60 17.88 -0.23
C VAL A 289 -21.25 18.42 0.24
N LEU A 290 -20.16 17.75 -0.15
CA LEU A 290 -18.82 18.23 0.16
C LEU A 290 -18.51 19.49 -0.65
N PRO A 291 -18.17 20.64 -0.02
CA PRO A 291 -17.80 21.87 -0.72
C PRO A 291 -16.56 21.69 -1.60
N ALA A 292 -16.45 22.51 -2.65
CA ALA A 292 -15.28 22.52 -3.52
C ALA A 292 -14.06 23.16 -2.84
N ASP A 293 -14.29 24.18 -2.01
CA ASP A 293 -13.25 24.81 -1.21
C ASP A 293 -12.77 23.89 -0.08
N ASP A 294 -11.45 23.79 0.12
CA ASP A 294 -10.86 22.86 1.09
C ASP A 294 -11.08 23.28 2.55
N ASP A 295 -11.18 24.58 2.84
CA ASP A 295 -11.42 25.06 4.21
C ASP A 295 -12.89 24.89 4.60
N GLU A 296 -13.81 25.12 3.66
CA GLU A 296 -15.23 24.83 3.85
C GLU A 296 -15.48 23.34 4.02
N ALA A 297 -14.81 22.50 3.20
CA ALA A 297 -14.91 21.07 3.31
C ALA A 297 -14.36 20.56 4.66
N ALA A 298 -13.23 21.10 5.11
CA ALA A 298 -12.67 20.71 6.41
C ALA A 298 -13.62 21.09 7.58
N ARG A 299 -14.24 22.27 7.54
CA ARG A 299 -15.25 22.64 8.56
C ARG A 299 -16.43 21.68 8.54
N LEU A 300 -17.00 21.42 7.38
CA LEU A 300 -18.11 20.46 7.25
C LEU A 300 -17.75 19.06 7.74
N LEU A 301 -16.56 18.55 7.38
CA LEU A 301 -16.13 17.24 7.82
C LEU A 301 -15.89 17.18 9.33
N ALA A 302 -15.36 18.25 9.93
CA ALA A 302 -15.21 18.36 11.40
C ALA A 302 -16.56 18.34 12.12
N ASP A 303 -17.54 19.09 11.61
CA ASP A 303 -18.91 19.11 12.15
C ASP A 303 -19.56 17.72 12.02
N LEU A 304 -19.44 17.06 10.86
CA LEU A 304 -19.98 15.72 10.64
C LEU A 304 -19.30 14.65 11.50
N ALA A 305 -18.00 14.80 11.79
CA ALA A 305 -17.25 13.91 12.67
C ALA A 305 -17.51 14.17 14.18
N GLY A 306 -18.31 15.18 14.52
CA GLY A 306 -18.55 15.57 15.90
C GLY A 306 -17.35 16.21 16.62
N THR A 307 -16.38 16.74 15.84
CA THR A 307 -15.17 17.42 16.33
C THR A 307 -15.19 18.92 16.07
N GLY A 308 -16.28 19.45 15.53
CA GLY A 308 -16.53 20.88 15.39
C GLY A 308 -16.49 21.56 16.75
N GLN A 309 -15.71 22.62 16.88
CA GLN A 309 -15.38 23.30 18.14
C GLN A 309 -16.65 23.65 18.95
N GLU A 310 -16.64 23.26 20.24
CA GLU A 310 -17.35 24.01 21.29
C GLU A 310 -16.75 25.41 21.46
#